data_6093f55662771e0208e743fae91e4b42
#
_entry.id   6093f55662771e0208e743fae91e4b42
#
_cell.length_a   1.000
_cell.length_b   1.000
_cell.length_c   1.000
_cell.angle_alpha   90.00
_cell.angle_beta   90.00
_cell.angle_gamma   90.00
#
_symmetry.space_group_name_H-M   'P 1'
#
loop_
_entity.id
_entity.type
_entity.pdbx_description
1 polymer ?
#
loop_
_entity_poly.entity_id
_entity_poly.type
_entity_poly.pdbx_seq_one_letter_code
_entity_poly.pdbx_strand_id
1 'polypeptide(L)'
;MESDIRWEQRFSNFRKALKKLSEAVLYIKDETDKKEVEIQSNEDMKEVLGEIIKEGLIQRFEYTYEMAWNVMKDYALYQGNSELAGSRDAIRYAFSANLIKDGELWMDMMKSRIKTSHTYNEETANEIYLKIINEYHDVFKEFETVMEEKRSGSQQSLF
;
A
#
# COMPACT_ATOMS: atom_id res chain seq x y z
N MET A 1 11.73 -23.61 -8.45
CA MET A 1 10.94 -23.13 -9.61
C MET A 1 9.56 -22.60 -9.23
N GLU A 2 8.80 -23.32 -8.41
CA GLU A 2 7.49 -22.82 -7.94
C GLU A 2 7.61 -21.55 -7.09
N SER A 3 8.71 -21.39 -6.34
CA SER A 3 8.95 -20.19 -5.50
C SER A 3 9.22 -18.94 -6.34
N ASP A 4 9.83 -19.10 -7.52
CA ASP A 4 10.13 -17.98 -8.42
C ASP A 4 8.86 -17.35 -8.98
N ILE A 5 7.92 -18.21 -9.36
CA ILE A 5 6.63 -17.80 -9.91
C ILE A 5 5.76 -17.17 -8.83
N ARG A 6 5.86 -17.66 -7.60
CA ARG A 6 5.00 -17.21 -6.49
C ARG A 6 5.23 -15.72 -6.17
N TRP A 7 6.48 -15.30 -5.98
CA TRP A 7 6.71 -13.90 -5.63
C TRP A 7 6.34 -12.95 -6.78
N GLU A 8 6.56 -13.37 -8.02
CA GLU A 8 6.19 -12.58 -9.20
C GLU A 8 4.66 -12.46 -9.34
N GLN A 9 3.93 -13.54 -9.04
CA GLN A 9 2.46 -13.51 -9.01
C GLN A 9 1.94 -12.60 -7.90
N ARG A 10 2.55 -12.66 -6.71
CA ARG A 10 2.23 -11.75 -5.61
C ARG A 10 2.51 -10.31 -6.00
N PHE A 11 3.62 -10.08 -6.67
CA PHE A 11 3.96 -8.75 -7.15
C PHE A 11 2.95 -8.23 -8.18
N SER A 12 2.52 -9.06 -9.09
CA SER A 12 1.47 -8.70 -10.06
C SER A 12 0.17 -8.30 -9.34
N ASN A 13 -0.22 -9.04 -8.31
CA ASN A 13 -1.42 -8.71 -7.52
C ASN A 13 -1.24 -7.41 -6.73
N PHE A 14 -0.05 -7.19 -6.18
CA PHE A 14 0.28 -5.92 -5.52
C PHE A 14 0.16 -4.75 -6.49
N ARG A 15 0.67 -4.88 -7.70
CA ARG A 15 0.60 -3.82 -8.72
C ARG A 15 -0.83 -3.48 -9.08
N LYS A 16 -1.71 -4.48 -9.17
CA LYS A 16 -3.15 -4.26 -9.42
C LYS A 16 -3.80 -3.50 -8.27
N ALA A 17 -3.48 -3.88 -7.04
CA ALA A 17 -3.99 -3.20 -5.85
C ALA A 17 -3.48 -1.76 -5.78
N LEU A 18 -2.20 -1.54 -6.05
CA LEU A 18 -1.60 -0.21 -6.06
C LEU A 18 -2.22 0.68 -7.15
N LYS A 19 -2.52 0.12 -8.30
CA LYS A 19 -3.19 0.86 -9.37
C LYS A 19 -4.54 1.40 -8.90
N LYS A 20 -5.33 0.57 -8.23
CA LYS A 20 -6.63 1.00 -7.69
C LYS A 20 -6.47 2.05 -6.59
N LEU A 21 -5.47 1.88 -5.73
CA LEU A 21 -5.16 2.88 -4.70
C LEU A 21 -4.74 4.20 -5.34
N SER A 22 -3.87 4.14 -6.34
CA SER A 22 -3.38 5.33 -7.05
C SER A 22 -4.53 6.08 -7.73
N GLU A 23 -5.45 5.37 -8.36
CA GLU A 23 -6.64 5.97 -8.98
C GLU A 23 -7.47 6.74 -7.95
N ALA A 24 -7.67 6.17 -6.76
CA ALA A 24 -8.41 6.81 -5.68
C ALA A 24 -7.68 8.04 -5.14
N VAL A 25 -6.37 7.94 -4.92
CA VAL A 25 -5.56 9.07 -4.43
C VAL A 25 -5.60 10.24 -5.42
N LEU A 26 -5.42 9.94 -6.70
CA LEU A 26 -5.44 10.98 -7.75
C LEU A 26 -6.83 11.62 -7.87
N TYR A 27 -7.89 10.83 -7.78
CA TYR A 27 -9.25 11.34 -7.82
C TYR A 27 -9.50 12.30 -6.65
N ILE A 28 -9.07 11.93 -5.44
CA ILE A 28 -9.26 12.74 -4.24
C ILE A 28 -8.48 14.05 -4.34
N LYS A 29 -7.24 14.01 -4.80
CA LYS A 29 -6.42 15.22 -4.99
C LYS A 29 -7.05 16.16 -6.01
N ASP A 30 -7.56 15.62 -7.11
CA ASP A 30 -8.19 16.38 -8.17
C ASP A 30 -9.49 17.04 -7.69
N GLU A 31 -10.33 16.32 -6.94
CA GLU A 31 -11.57 16.85 -6.37
C GLU A 31 -11.30 17.93 -5.32
N THR A 32 -10.23 17.79 -4.54
CA THR A 32 -9.84 18.82 -3.55
C THR A 32 -9.51 20.14 -4.24
N ASP A 33 -8.82 20.07 -5.38
CA ASP A 33 -8.48 21.26 -6.17
C ASP A 33 -9.72 21.90 -6.82
N LYS A 34 -10.76 21.11 -7.11
CA LYS A 34 -12.01 21.58 -7.73
C LYS A 34 -13.07 22.08 -6.75
N LYS A 35 -12.90 21.82 -5.46
CA LYS A 35 -13.91 22.13 -4.43
C LYS A 35 -14.23 23.61 -4.26
N GLU A 36 -13.39 24.49 -4.75
CA GLU A 36 -13.64 25.93 -4.71
C GLU A 36 -14.72 26.39 -5.70
N VAL A 37 -15.13 25.53 -6.64
CA VAL A 37 -16.02 25.88 -7.74
C VAL A 37 -17.46 25.38 -7.58
N GLU A 38 -17.70 24.36 -6.73
CA GLU A 38 -19.03 23.73 -6.59
C GLU A 38 -19.62 23.93 -5.18
N ILE A 39 -20.13 25.14 -4.91
CA ILE A 39 -20.68 25.49 -3.60
C ILE A 39 -22.18 25.13 -3.43
N GLN A 40 -22.81 24.42 -4.38
CA GLN A 40 -24.27 24.29 -4.39
C GLN A 40 -24.85 22.89 -4.20
N SER A 41 -24.12 21.91 -3.70
CA SER A 41 -24.72 20.63 -3.39
C SER A 41 -25.10 20.55 -1.91
N ASN A 42 -26.15 19.80 -1.63
CA ASN A 42 -26.65 19.49 -0.30
C ASN A 42 -25.50 19.00 0.60
N GLU A 43 -25.27 19.68 1.72
CA GLU A 43 -24.18 19.38 2.64
C GLU A 43 -24.25 17.96 3.22
N ASP A 44 -25.47 17.44 3.45
CA ASP A 44 -25.68 16.08 3.93
C ASP A 44 -25.19 15.05 2.92
N MET A 45 -25.45 15.27 1.63
CA MET A 45 -24.96 14.39 0.57
C MET A 45 -23.44 14.43 0.45
N LYS A 46 -22.84 15.61 0.59
CA LYS A 46 -21.37 15.77 0.58
C LYS A 46 -20.73 15.03 1.74
N GLU A 47 -21.33 15.09 2.92
CA GLU A 47 -20.82 14.40 4.11
C GLU A 47 -20.85 12.89 3.92
N VAL A 48 -21.97 12.34 3.44
CA VAL A 48 -22.11 10.90 3.18
C VAL A 48 -21.13 10.44 2.11
N LEU A 49 -21.00 11.18 1.01
CA LEU A 49 -20.06 10.86 -0.06
C LEU A 49 -18.61 10.94 0.44
N GLY A 50 -18.28 11.93 1.28
CA GLY A 50 -16.97 12.05 1.89
C GLY A 50 -16.62 10.86 2.75
N GLU A 51 -17.57 10.35 3.54
CA GLU A 51 -17.38 9.15 4.34
C GLU A 51 -17.13 7.92 3.49
N ILE A 52 -17.91 7.74 2.42
CA ILE A 52 -17.77 6.62 1.48
C ILE A 52 -16.38 6.65 0.82
N ILE A 53 -15.95 7.83 0.39
CA ILE A 53 -14.62 8.01 -0.23
C ILE A 53 -13.51 7.66 0.76
N LYS A 54 -13.62 8.14 1.99
CA LYS A 54 -12.63 7.85 3.05
C LYS A 54 -12.56 6.36 3.35
N GLU A 55 -13.69 5.72 3.55
CA GLU A 55 -13.77 4.28 3.81
C GLU A 55 -13.22 3.48 2.64
N GLY A 56 -13.55 3.86 1.42
CA GLY A 56 -13.05 3.22 0.21
C GLY A 56 -11.54 3.34 0.05
N LEU A 57 -10.98 4.52 0.37
CA LEU A 57 -9.53 4.72 0.31
C LEU A 57 -8.82 3.87 1.35
N ILE A 58 -9.33 3.85 2.58
CA ILE A 58 -8.75 3.04 3.66
C ILE A 58 -8.76 1.56 3.28
N GLN A 59 -9.88 1.07 2.72
CA GLN A 59 -9.99 -0.31 2.29
C GLN A 59 -8.97 -0.65 1.20
N ARG A 60 -8.77 0.23 0.23
CA ARG A 60 -7.75 0.04 -0.81
C ARG A 60 -6.34 0.05 -0.25
N PHE A 61 -6.07 0.89 0.75
CA PHE A 61 -4.82 0.88 1.48
C PHE A 61 -4.58 -0.45 2.19
N GLU A 62 -5.58 -0.94 2.91
CA GLU A 62 -5.49 -2.21 3.65
C GLU A 62 -5.14 -3.36 2.71
N TYR A 63 -5.81 -3.43 1.59
CA TYR A 63 -5.59 -4.47 0.59
C TYR A 63 -4.19 -4.35 -0.03
N THR A 64 -3.77 -3.13 -0.37
CA THR A 64 -2.44 -2.87 -0.95
C THR A 64 -1.33 -3.25 0.04
N TYR A 65 -1.50 -2.89 1.31
CA TYR A 65 -0.55 -3.25 2.36
C TYR A 65 -0.41 -4.77 2.51
N GLU A 66 -1.54 -5.48 2.55
CA GLU A 66 -1.52 -6.95 2.65
C GLU A 66 -0.78 -7.58 1.47
N MET A 67 -1.03 -7.09 0.26
CA MET A 67 -0.33 -7.58 -0.93
C MET A 67 1.17 -7.26 -0.86
N ALA A 68 1.55 -6.09 -0.37
CA ALA A 68 2.94 -5.65 -0.29
C ALA A 68 3.78 -6.55 0.62
N TRP A 69 3.33 -6.79 1.87
CA TRP A 69 4.14 -7.59 2.78
C TRP A 69 4.18 -9.07 2.36
N ASN A 70 3.15 -9.55 1.66
CA ASN A 70 3.18 -10.89 1.08
C ASN A 70 4.22 -11.00 -0.04
N VAL A 71 4.40 -9.95 -0.84
CA VAL A 71 5.51 -9.89 -1.81
C VAL A 71 6.85 -10.02 -1.09
N MET A 72 7.04 -9.25 -0.02
CA MET A 72 8.27 -9.30 0.77
C MET A 72 8.56 -10.70 1.29
N LYS A 73 7.54 -11.36 1.85
CA LYS A 73 7.64 -12.70 2.41
C LYS A 73 8.01 -13.72 1.33
N ASP A 74 7.31 -13.70 0.21
CA ASP A 74 7.54 -14.66 -0.88
C ASP A 74 8.89 -14.39 -1.57
N TYR A 75 9.31 -13.13 -1.68
CA TYR A 75 10.64 -12.79 -2.19
C TYR A 75 11.74 -13.29 -1.25
N ALA A 76 11.55 -13.15 0.08
CA ALA A 76 12.48 -13.70 1.06
C ALA A 76 12.61 -15.21 0.91
N LEU A 77 11.50 -15.90 0.71
CA LEU A 77 11.47 -17.34 0.48
C LEU A 77 12.28 -17.70 -0.78
N TYR A 78 12.07 -16.95 -1.86
CA TYR A 78 12.83 -17.09 -3.11
C TYR A 78 14.33 -16.92 -2.86
N GLN A 79 14.74 -16.03 -1.95
CA GLN A 79 16.13 -15.81 -1.60
C GLN A 79 16.66 -16.80 -0.55
N GLY A 80 15.85 -17.80 -0.18
CA GLY A 80 16.27 -18.84 0.76
C GLY A 80 15.89 -18.62 2.22
N ASN A 81 15.13 -17.57 2.52
CA ASN A 81 14.70 -17.29 3.90
C ASN A 81 13.23 -17.69 4.08
N SER A 82 12.98 -18.81 4.78
CA SER A 82 11.66 -19.36 5.03
C SER A 82 11.13 -19.08 6.44
N GLU A 83 11.83 -18.29 7.25
CA GLU A 83 11.53 -18.13 8.67
C GLU A 83 10.62 -16.95 9.00
N LEU A 84 10.17 -16.19 7.98
CA LEU A 84 9.33 -15.02 8.21
C LEU A 84 7.90 -15.44 8.55
N ALA A 85 7.41 -14.98 9.69
CA ALA A 85 6.08 -15.34 10.19
C ALA A 85 4.96 -14.41 9.74
N GLY A 86 5.16 -13.09 9.82
CA GLY A 86 4.10 -12.13 9.53
C GLY A 86 4.64 -10.82 8.98
N SER A 87 3.78 -9.80 8.95
CA SER A 87 4.12 -8.53 8.32
C SER A 87 5.31 -7.82 8.98
N ARG A 88 5.42 -7.88 10.30
CA ARG A 88 6.55 -7.26 11.00
C ARG A 88 7.88 -7.87 10.57
N ASP A 89 7.95 -9.20 10.51
CA ASP A 89 9.15 -9.90 10.06
C ASP A 89 9.45 -9.58 8.60
N ALA A 90 8.42 -9.54 7.76
CA ALA A 90 8.56 -9.21 6.35
C ALA A 90 9.13 -7.80 6.15
N ILE A 91 8.64 -6.82 6.91
CA ILE A 91 9.13 -5.44 6.85
C ILE A 91 10.59 -5.36 7.30
N ARG A 92 10.93 -6.03 8.39
CA ARG A 92 12.33 -6.07 8.88
C ARG A 92 13.26 -6.68 7.86
N TYR A 93 12.84 -7.77 7.24
CA TYR A 93 13.61 -8.40 6.16
C TYR A 93 13.77 -7.43 4.98
N ALA A 94 12.68 -6.83 4.53
CA ALA A 94 12.70 -5.90 3.39
C ALA A 94 13.65 -4.73 3.65
N PHE A 95 13.67 -4.21 4.86
CA PHE A 95 14.60 -3.14 5.24
C PHE A 95 16.05 -3.64 5.17
N SER A 96 16.35 -4.80 5.76
CA SER A 96 17.70 -5.35 5.77
C SER A 96 18.19 -5.73 4.36
N ALA A 97 17.29 -6.12 3.48
CA ALA A 97 17.59 -6.50 2.10
C ALA A 97 17.55 -5.32 1.12
N ASN A 98 17.36 -4.11 1.61
CA ASN A 98 17.29 -2.88 0.82
C ASN A 98 16.14 -2.85 -0.18
N LEU A 99 15.04 -3.54 0.13
CA LEU A 99 13.82 -3.47 -0.67
C LEU A 99 12.99 -2.24 -0.33
N ILE A 100 13.15 -1.72 0.88
CA ILE A 100 12.51 -0.50 1.36
C ILE A 100 13.57 0.37 2.04
N LYS A 101 13.35 1.69 2.03
CA LYS A 101 14.27 2.66 2.62
C LYS A 101 13.81 3.16 3.98
N ASP A 102 12.51 3.42 4.12
CA ASP A 102 11.92 3.99 5.33
C ASP A 102 11.19 2.91 6.13
N GLY A 103 11.97 2.18 6.94
CA GLY A 103 11.43 1.11 7.78
C GLY A 103 10.45 1.63 8.83
N GLU A 104 10.66 2.83 9.35
CA GLU A 104 9.78 3.44 10.34
C GLU A 104 8.39 3.72 9.74
N LEU A 105 8.34 4.23 8.52
CA LEU A 105 7.08 4.50 7.84
C LEU A 105 6.33 3.21 7.53
N TRP A 106 7.04 2.15 7.13
CA TRP A 106 6.42 0.84 6.93
C TRP A 106 5.86 0.26 8.23
N MET A 107 6.58 0.44 9.34
CA MET A 107 6.06 0.03 10.67
C MET A 107 4.84 0.88 11.07
N ASP A 108 4.82 2.16 10.70
CA ASP A 108 3.66 3.02 10.90
C ASP A 108 2.45 2.53 10.10
N MET A 109 2.66 2.10 8.85
CA MET A 109 1.60 1.49 8.04
C MET A 109 1.04 0.23 8.70
N MET A 110 1.91 -0.60 9.26
CA MET A 110 1.48 -1.79 10.00
C MET A 110 0.58 -1.41 11.17
N LYS A 111 0.97 -0.40 11.94
CA LYS A 111 0.17 0.09 13.07
C LYS A 111 -1.17 0.64 12.61
N SER A 112 -1.18 1.41 11.53
CA SER A 112 -2.41 1.94 10.93
C SER A 112 -3.35 0.81 10.50
N ARG A 113 -2.81 -0.23 9.87
CA ARG A 113 -3.59 -1.40 9.44
C ARG A 113 -4.23 -2.11 10.64
N ILE A 114 -3.51 -2.23 11.74
CA ILE A 114 -4.04 -2.82 12.98
C ILE A 114 -5.19 -1.96 13.52
N LYS A 115 -5.02 -0.65 13.55
CA LYS A 115 -6.05 0.28 14.03
C LYS A 115 -7.33 0.21 13.21
N THR A 116 -7.23 0.11 11.88
CA THR A 116 -8.41 0.02 11.01
C THR A 116 -9.17 -1.28 11.19
N SER A 117 -8.50 -2.33 11.70
CA SER A 117 -9.14 -3.64 11.94
C SER A 117 -9.92 -3.72 13.24
N HIS A 118 -9.56 -2.94 14.26
CA HIS A 118 -10.05 -3.14 15.61
C HIS A 118 -11.12 -2.17 16.07
N THR A 119 -11.07 -0.91 15.65
CA THR A 119 -12.00 0.10 16.15
C THR A 119 -12.26 1.14 15.09
N TYR A 120 -13.53 1.32 14.72
CA TYR A 120 -13.88 2.46 13.90
C TYR A 120 -13.95 3.69 14.80
N ASN A 121 -12.97 4.56 14.65
CA ASN A 121 -12.91 5.87 15.29
C ASN A 121 -12.68 6.89 14.17
N GLU A 122 -13.59 7.86 14.06
CA GLU A 122 -13.56 8.85 12.99
C GLU A 122 -12.26 9.66 12.96
N GLU A 123 -11.75 10.02 14.14
CA GLU A 123 -10.49 10.77 14.26
C GLU A 123 -9.31 9.95 13.74
N THR A 124 -9.24 8.68 14.14
CA THR A 124 -8.21 7.75 13.67
C THR A 124 -8.32 7.53 12.17
N ALA A 125 -9.54 7.37 11.65
CA ALA A 125 -9.78 7.21 10.21
C ALA A 125 -9.31 8.43 9.43
N ASN A 126 -9.55 9.64 9.94
CA ASN A 126 -9.08 10.88 9.32
C ASN A 126 -7.55 10.96 9.28
N GLU A 127 -6.88 10.58 10.36
CA GLU A 127 -5.41 10.55 10.41
C GLU A 127 -4.84 9.59 9.38
N ILE A 128 -5.39 8.37 9.31
CA ILE A 128 -4.91 7.35 8.38
C ILE A 128 -5.19 7.77 6.94
N TYR A 129 -6.37 8.35 6.68
CA TYR A 129 -6.72 8.90 5.37
C TYR A 129 -5.67 9.89 4.87
N LEU A 130 -5.28 10.84 5.72
CA LEU A 130 -4.27 11.84 5.37
C LEU A 130 -2.88 11.22 5.18
N LYS A 131 -2.52 10.25 6.00
CA LYS A 131 -1.25 9.54 5.85
C LYS A 131 -1.18 8.75 4.55
N ILE A 132 -2.28 8.14 4.13
CA ILE A 132 -2.33 7.41 2.85
C ILE A 132 -2.01 8.36 1.70
N ILE A 133 -2.66 9.51 1.67
CA ILE A 133 -2.52 10.48 0.59
C ILE A 133 -1.13 11.11 0.57
N ASN A 134 -0.61 11.48 1.76
CA ASN A 134 0.60 12.28 1.89
C ASN A 134 1.89 11.47 2.03
N GLU A 135 1.80 10.23 2.51
CA GLU A 135 3.00 9.44 2.84
C GLU A 135 2.97 8.02 2.29
N TYR A 136 1.92 7.24 2.58
CA TYR A 136 1.90 5.81 2.30
C TYR A 136 1.88 5.49 0.80
N HIS A 137 1.12 6.25 0.04
CA HIS A 137 1.02 6.04 -1.41
C HIS A 137 2.38 6.10 -2.09
N ASP A 138 3.18 7.11 -1.75
CA ASP A 138 4.53 7.28 -2.32
C ASP A 138 5.45 6.13 -1.95
N VAL A 139 5.35 5.63 -0.73
CA VAL A 139 6.16 4.51 -0.24
C VAL A 139 5.84 3.22 -0.99
N PHE A 140 4.57 2.98 -1.27
CA PHE A 140 4.16 1.84 -2.10
C PHE A 140 4.72 1.95 -3.53
N LYS A 141 4.72 3.15 -4.10
CA LYS A 141 5.28 3.36 -5.45
C LYS A 141 6.78 3.12 -5.48
N GLU A 142 7.49 3.54 -4.45
CA GLU A 142 8.93 3.26 -4.31
C GLU A 142 9.18 1.75 -4.24
N PHE A 143 8.39 1.04 -3.46
CA PHE A 143 8.48 -0.42 -3.35
C PHE A 143 8.22 -1.09 -4.70
N GLU A 144 7.21 -0.64 -5.44
CA GLU A 144 6.93 -1.15 -6.79
C GLU A 144 8.15 -1.01 -7.69
N THR A 145 8.79 0.14 -7.68
CA THR A 145 9.97 0.42 -8.49
C THR A 145 11.12 -0.54 -8.15
N VAL A 146 11.39 -0.74 -6.87
CA VAL A 146 12.46 -1.64 -6.42
C VAL A 146 12.18 -3.07 -6.84
N MET A 147 10.96 -3.55 -6.64
CA MET A 147 10.60 -4.94 -6.97
C MET A 147 10.59 -5.17 -8.48
N GLU A 148 10.20 -4.16 -9.27
CA GLU A 148 10.30 -4.25 -10.73
C GLU A 148 11.76 -4.37 -11.20
N GLU A 149 12.66 -3.64 -10.58
CA GLU A 149 14.09 -3.78 -10.85
C GLU A 149 14.59 -5.19 -10.54
N LYS A 150 14.14 -5.77 -9.42
CA LYS A 150 14.51 -7.15 -9.05
C LYS A 150 13.97 -8.15 -10.07
N ARG A 151 12.73 -7.97 -10.50
CA ARG A 151 12.11 -8.85 -11.51
C ARG A 151 12.83 -8.76 -12.85
N SER A 152 13.08 -7.56 -13.34
CA SER A 152 13.75 -7.30 -14.61
C SER A 152 15.21 -7.74 -14.57
N GLY A 153 15.91 -7.48 -13.45
CA GLY A 153 17.29 -7.87 -13.25
C GLY A 153 17.48 -9.40 -13.27
N SER A 154 16.56 -10.14 -12.64
CA SER A 154 16.57 -11.60 -12.65
C SER A 154 16.42 -12.16 -14.06
N GLN A 155 15.56 -11.54 -14.89
CA GLN A 155 15.38 -11.96 -16.27
C GLN A 155 16.60 -11.66 -17.14
N GLN A 156 17.28 -10.53 -16.88
CA GLN A 156 18.49 -10.15 -17.61
C GLN A 156 19.69 -11.02 -17.23
N SER A 157 19.78 -11.51 -16.01
CA SER A 157 20.90 -12.33 -15.55
C SER A 157 20.89 -13.75 -16.11
N LEU A 158 19.83 -14.16 -16.81
CA LEU A 158 19.73 -15.45 -17.49
C LEU A 158 20.37 -15.45 -18.89
N PHE A 159 20.81 -14.30 -19.33
CA PHE A 159 21.47 -14.13 -20.62
C PHE A 159 22.86 -13.55 -20.44
#